data_ad5e15789fc58443bb8d0b6b2f01ae75
#
_entry.id   ad5e15789fc58443bb8d0b6b2f01ae75
#
_cell.length_a   1.000
_cell.length_b   1.000
_cell.length_c   1.000
_cell.angle_alpha   90.00
_cell.angle_beta   90.00
_cell.angle_gamma   90.00
#
_symmetry.space_group_name_H-M   'P 1'
#
loop_
_entity.id
_entity.type
_entity.pdbx_description
1 polymer ?
#
loop_
_entity_poly.entity_id
_entity_poly.type
_entity_poly.pdbx_seq_one_letter_code
_entity_poly.pdbx_strand_id
1 'polypeptide(L)'
;MEVTKVAEIEEKSAEAAVDSESVVAEDTEDVGPGQHLFGEPLEMYLLREPKLAVAFSGGCDSALLLAAAKLAGCEVRAYLVKTAFQPDFELDDARAVAAALDVPLTVVEADVLAQEAICANPADRCYLCKRFIFGEVRRAAAADGFTVIVDGTNATDDP
;
A
#
# COMPACT_ATOMS: atom_id res chain seq x y z
N MET A 1 -3.70 2.50 -14.06
CA MET A 1 -3.63 2.28 -12.61
C MET A 1 -2.22 2.67 -12.21
N GLU A 2 -2.07 3.64 -11.38
CA GLU A 2 -0.78 4.09 -10.87
C GLU A 2 -0.44 3.26 -9.63
N VAL A 3 0.79 2.75 -9.57
CA VAL A 3 1.28 2.04 -8.39
C VAL A 3 2.00 3.07 -7.53
N THR A 4 1.43 3.41 -6.40
CA THR A 4 2.10 4.30 -5.45
C THR A 4 3.10 3.49 -4.64
N LYS A 5 4.40 3.76 -4.84
CA LYS A 5 5.49 3.17 -4.05
C LYS A 5 5.46 3.78 -2.64
N VAL A 6 5.07 2.99 -1.65
CA VAL A 6 4.86 3.49 -0.27
C VAL A 6 6.15 3.64 0.53
N ALA A 7 7.23 2.97 0.26
CA ALA A 7 8.61 3.25 0.74
C ALA A 7 9.61 2.12 0.43
N GLU A 8 10.85 2.48 0.13
CA GLU A 8 12.01 1.64 0.36
C GLU A 8 12.38 1.71 1.85
N ILE A 9 12.52 0.56 2.48
CA ILE A 9 12.93 0.49 3.88
C ILE A 9 14.46 0.54 3.90
N GLU A 10 15.03 1.73 4.06
CA GLU A 10 16.43 1.83 4.49
C GLU A 10 16.51 1.71 6.01
N GLU A 11 17.24 0.72 6.47
CA GLU A 11 17.69 0.58 7.85
C GLU A 11 18.65 1.73 8.20
N LYS A 12 18.15 2.75 8.86
CA LYS A 12 19.01 3.67 9.61
C LYS A 12 18.30 4.12 10.88
N SER A 13 18.73 3.51 11.97
CA SER A 13 18.50 4.03 13.31
C SER A 13 19.19 5.39 13.45
N ALA A 14 18.46 6.42 13.79
CA ALA A 14 18.86 7.49 14.71
C ALA A 14 17.93 8.69 14.61
N GLU A 15 17.61 9.23 15.75
CA GLU A 15 17.00 10.52 16.04
C GLU A 15 17.32 11.63 15.04
N ALA A 16 16.31 12.35 14.56
CA ALA A 16 16.38 13.80 14.43
C ALA A 16 15.03 14.39 14.00
N ALA A 17 14.77 15.57 14.52
CA ALA A 17 13.64 16.45 14.35
C ALA A 17 13.13 16.59 12.91
N VAL A 18 11.80 16.63 12.80
CA VAL A 18 11.11 16.92 11.54
C VAL A 18 11.20 18.42 11.28
N ASP A 19 12.01 18.79 10.33
CA ASP A 19 11.91 20.09 9.67
C ASP A 19 11.06 19.92 8.41
N SER A 20 10.00 20.71 8.35
CA SER A 20 9.08 20.79 7.23
C SER A 20 9.66 21.68 6.14
N GLU A 21 10.29 21.11 5.11
CA GLU A 21 10.51 21.86 3.86
C GLU A 21 10.63 20.93 2.66
N SER A 22 9.67 21.11 1.75
CA SER A 22 9.75 20.94 0.30
C SER A 22 10.53 19.75 -0.26
N VAL A 23 9.82 18.69 -0.64
CA VAL A 23 10.23 17.89 -1.80
C VAL A 23 9.35 18.31 -2.98
N VAL A 24 9.75 19.35 -3.67
CA VAL A 24 9.31 19.62 -5.04
C VAL A 24 10.10 18.67 -5.94
N ALA A 25 9.41 17.73 -6.56
CA ALA A 25 9.97 16.98 -7.67
C ALA A 25 10.13 17.95 -8.86
N GLU A 26 11.36 18.39 -9.11
CA GLU A 26 11.75 18.89 -10.42
C GLU A 26 12.11 17.67 -11.26
N ASP A 27 11.30 17.41 -12.28
CA ASP A 27 11.71 16.99 -13.62
C ASP A 27 10.45 16.63 -14.41
N THR A 28 9.77 17.69 -14.93
CA THR A 28 8.83 17.52 -16.04
C THR A 28 9.60 17.49 -17.36
N GLU A 29 10.12 16.32 -17.73
CA GLU A 29 10.52 16.10 -19.13
C GLU A 29 9.26 16.09 -20.00
N ASP A 30 9.34 16.81 -21.12
CA ASP A 30 8.32 16.98 -22.16
C ASP A 30 7.88 15.60 -22.69
N VAL A 31 6.76 15.07 -22.18
CA VAL A 31 6.19 13.79 -22.59
C VAL A 31 5.37 13.99 -23.85
N GLY A 32 5.86 13.50 -24.98
CA GLY A 32 5.19 13.53 -26.27
C GLY A 32 3.83 12.80 -26.26
N PRO A 33 2.98 13.00 -27.31
CA PRO A 33 1.62 12.44 -27.35
C PRO A 33 1.66 10.90 -27.35
N GLY A 34 1.15 10.30 -26.25
CA GLY A 34 1.11 8.86 -26.00
C GLY A 34 1.93 8.40 -24.81
N GLN A 35 2.68 9.29 -24.15
CA GLN A 35 3.33 8.98 -22.88
C GLN A 35 2.37 9.25 -21.72
N HIS A 36 2.34 8.31 -20.77
CA HIS A 36 1.43 8.36 -19.64
C HIS A 36 1.71 9.59 -18.77
N LEU A 37 0.68 10.39 -18.49
CA LEU A 37 0.72 11.53 -17.56
C LEU A 37 1.08 11.12 -16.10
N PHE A 38 1.15 9.82 -15.80
CA PHE A 38 1.22 9.24 -14.46
C PHE A 38 2.22 8.08 -14.42
N GLY A 39 3.49 8.35 -14.62
CA GLY A 39 4.53 7.34 -14.43
C GLY A 39 4.56 6.20 -15.46
N GLU A 40 5.25 5.12 -15.15
CA GLU A 40 5.39 3.97 -16.03
C GLU A 40 4.15 3.07 -16.02
N PRO A 41 3.88 2.28 -17.09
CA PRO A 41 2.83 1.27 -17.08
C PRO A 41 3.02 0.25 -15.96
N LEU A 42 1.92 -0.19 -15.34
CA LEU A 42 1.93 -1.14 -14.24
C LEU A 42 2.77 -2.40 -14.56
N GLU A 43 2.64 -2.93 -15.77
CA GLU A 43 3.37 -4.12 -16.19
C GLU A 43 4.89 -3.92 -16.15
N MET A 44 5.36 -2.75 -16.59
CA MET A 44 6.79 -2.43 -16.59
C MET A 44 7.33 -2.30 -15.17
N TYR A 45 6.55 -1.70 -14.28
CA TYR A 45 6.89 -1.63 -12.86
C TYR A 45 7.00 -3.03 -12.25
N LEU A 46 5.99 -3.88 -12.46
CA LEU A 46 5.94 -5.23 -11.89
C LEU A 46 7.08 -6.13 -12.42
N LEU A 47 7.47 -5.98 -13.69
CA LEU A 47 8.60 -6.73 -14.25
C LEU A 47 9.94 -6.34 -13.61
N ARG A 48 10.06 -5.12 -13.12
CA ARG A 48 11.28 -4.61 -12.47
C ARG A 48 11.33 -4.95 -10.97
N GLU A 49 10.18 -5.09 -10.32
CA GLU A 49 10.06 -5.34 -8.89
C GLU A 49 9.64 -6.80 -8.63
N PRO A 50 10.59 -7.75 -8.59
CA PRO A 50 10.27 -9.17 -8.56
C PRO A 50 9.66 -9.64 -7.22
N LYS A 51 9.77 -8.82 -6.16
CA LYS A 51 9.28 -9.14 -4.81
C LYS A 51 8.59 -7.94 -4.19
N LEU A 52 7.29 -8.07 -3.90
CA LEU A 52 6.50 -6.98 -3.36
C LEU A 52 5.38 -7.43 -2.41
N ALA A 53 5.09 -6.58 -1.43
CA ALA A 53 3.94 -6.68 -0.55
C ALA A 53 2.80 -5.81 -1.09
N VAL A 54 1.58 -6.31 -1.08
CA VAL A 54 0.39 -5.54 -1.44
C VAL A 54 -0.39 -5.19 -0.18
N ALA A 55 -0.59 -3.90 0.09
CA ALA A 55 -1.55 -3.45 1.09
C ALA A 55 -2.96 -3.73 0.54
N PHE A 56 -3.55 -4.82 1.04
CA PHE A 56 -4.74 -5.42 0.46
C PHE A 56 -5.98 -5.08 1.28
N SER A 57 -6.93 -4.40 0.67
CA SER A 57 -8.21 -4.05 1.31
C SER A 57 -9.34 -5.04 1.01
N GLY A 58 -9.16 -5.96 0.05
CA GLY A 58 -10.23 -6.80 -0.48
C GLY A 58 -11.07 -6.14 -1.57
N GLY A 59 -10.87 -4.84 -1.85
CA GLY A 59 -11.56 -4.11 -2.91
C GLY A 59 -10.99 -4.39 -4.30
N CYS A 60 -11.73 -4.00 -5.35
CA CYS A 60 -11.42 -4.29 -6.75
C CYS A 60 -10.02 -3.85 -7.18
N ASP A 61 -9.60 -2.63 -6.83
CA ASP A 61 -8.31 -2.09 -7.28
C ASP A 61 -7.13 -2.83 -6.65
N SER A 62 -7.19 -3.11 -5.35
CA SER A 62 -6.16 -3.90 -4.67
C SER A 62 -6.15 -5.37 -5.12
N ALA A 63 -7.32 -5.93 -5.48
CA ALA A 63 -7.42 -7.28 -6.04
C ALA A 63 -6.84 -7.35 -7.46
N LEU A 64 -7.10 -6.34 -8.30
CA LEU A 64 -6.52 -6.24 -9.63
C LEU A 64 -4.98 -6.12 -9.56
N LEU A 65 -4.48 -5.28 -8.67
CA LEU A 65 -3.04 -5.14 -8.45
C LEU A 65 -2.41 -6.47 -8.02
N LEU A 66 -3.05 -7.18 -7.09
CA LEU A 66 -2.60 -8.48 -6.60
C LEU A 66 -2.56 -9.53 -7.72
N ALA A 67 -3.61 -9.57 -8.55
CA ALA A 67 -3.69 -10.45 -9.71
C ALA A 67 -2.61 -10.12 -10.75
N ALA A 68 -2.42 -8.84 -11.06
CA ALA A 68 -1.40 -8.39 -12.00
C ALA A 68 0.01 -8.76 -11.53
N ALA A 69 0.33 -8.55 -10.25
CA ALA A 69 1.61 -8.93 -9.67
C ALA A 69 1.86 -10.44 -9.74
N LYS A 70 0.84 -11.25 -9.43
CA LYS A 70 0.92 -12.71 -9.56
C LYS A 70 1.15 -13.16 -11.01
N LEU A 71 0.41 -12.59 -11.96
CA LEU A 71 0.54 -12.88 -13.40
C LEU A 71 1.91 -12.44 -13.96
N ALA A 72 2.47 -11.36 -13.47
CA ALA A 72 3.82 -10.91 -13.83
C ALA A 72 4.93 -11.81 -13.26
N GLY A 73 4.58 -12.79 -12.41
CA GLY A 73 5.55 -13.72 -11.81
C GLY A 73 6.28 -13.17 -10.59
N CYS A 74 5.77 -12.08 -9.97
CA CYS A 74 6.35 -11.54 -8.75
C CYS A 74 6.19 -12.50 -7.57
N GLU A 75 7.18 -12.55 -6.66
CA GLU A 75 6.97 -13.05 -5.31
C GLU A 75 6.08 -12.05 -4.57
N VAL A 76 4.78 -12.34 -4.47
CA VAL A 76 3.80 -11.40 -3.93
C VAL A 76 3.13 -11.97 -2.69
N ARG A 77 2.89 -11.10 -1.69
CA ARG A 77 2.09 -11.40 -0.50
C ARG A 77 1.14 -10.25 -0.22
N ALA A 78 -0.10 -10.58 0.11
CA ALA A 78 -1.12 -9.64 0.53
C ALA A 78 -1.07 -9.42 2.04
N TYR A 79 -1.23 -8.16 2.47
CA TYR A 79 -1.32 -7.76 3.87
C TYR A 79 -2.62 -6.99 4.09
N LEU A 80 -3.49 -7.51 4.93
CA LEU A 80 -4.73 -6.87 5.34
C LEU A 80 -4.65 -6.51 6.81
N VAL A 81 -4.90 -5.24 7.14
CA VAL A 81 -4.99 -4.79 8.53
C VAL A 81 -6.45 -4.83 8.96
N LYS A 82 -6.78 -5.73 9.86
CA LYS A 82 -8.10 -5.85 10.49
C LYS A 82 -8.17 -4.92 11.70
N THR A 83 -9.14 -4.02 11.67
CA THR A 83 -9.43 -3.10 12.77
C THR A 83 -10.88 -3.24 13.22
N ALA A 84 -11.25 -2.59 14.32
CA ALA A 84 -12.63 -2.54 14.81
C ALA A 84 -13.62 -1.85 13.84
N PHE A 85 -13.11 -1.11 12.83
CA PHE A 85 -13.95 -0.39 11.86
C PHE A 85 -14.41 -1.27 10.69
N GLN A 86 -13.83 -2.46 10.53
CA GLN A 86 -14.15 -3.35 9.42
C GLN A 86 -15.04 -4.50 9.90
N PRO A 87 -16.17 -4.75 9.23
CA PRO A 87 -17.00 -5.92 9.52
C PRO A 87 -16.28 -7.23 9.12
N ASP A 88 -16.70 -8.33 9.73
CA ASP A 88 -16.02 -9.62 9.52
C ASP A 88 -16.21 -10.17 8.11
N PHE A 89 -17.33 -9.86 7.44
CA PHE A 89 -17.57 -10.30 6.08
C PHE A 89 -16.54 -9.73 5.07
N GLU A 90 -16.04 -8.51 5.28
CA GLU A 90 -14.98 -7.95 4.43
C GLU A 90 -13.68 -8.74 4.54
N LEU A 91 -13.37 -9.26 5.72
CA LEU A 91 -12.22 -10.12 5.93
C LEU A 91 -12.40 -11.47 5.23
N ASP A 92 -13.62 -12.05 5.28
CA ASP A 92 -13.92 -13.31 4.63
C ASP A 92 -13.87 -13.18 3.10
N ASP A 93 -14.38 -12.08 2.55
CA ASP A 93 -14.29 -11.75 1.12
C ASP A 93 -12.82 -11.58 0.69
N ALA A 94 -12.03 -10.87 1.47
CA ALA A 94 -10.60 -10.68 1.18
C ALA A 94 -9.84 -12.02 1.20
N ARG A 95 -10.15 -12.92 2.14
CA ARG A 95 -9.59 -14.28 2.17
C ARG A 95 -9.97 -15.10 0.94
N ALA A 96 -11.24 -15.00 0.53
CA ALA A 96 -11.72 -15.70 -0.65
C ALA A 96 -11.00 -15.23 -1.93
N VAL A 97 -10.83 -13.92 -2.09
CA VAL A 97 -10.10 -13.35 -3.23
C VAL A 97 -8.63 -13.77 -3.24
N ALA A 98 -7.94 -13.64 -2.11
CA ALA A 98 -6.53 -14.04 -2.01
C ALA A 98 -6.34 -15.55 -2.31
N ALA A 99 -7.23 -16.40 -1.80
CA ALA A 99 -7.23 -17.83 -2.07
C ALA A 99 -7.51 -18.15 -3.56
N ALA A 100 -8.45 -17.45 -4.20
CA ALA A 100 -8.75 -17.61 -5.61
C ALA A 100 -7.57 -17.22 -6.52
N LEU A 101 -6.74 -16.27 -6.08
CA LEU A 101 -5.52 -15.85 -6.79
C LEU A 101 -4.30 -16.69 -6.43
N ASP A 102 -4.44 -17.65 -5.51
CA ASP A 102 -3.31 -18.42 -4.97
C ASP A 102 -2.18 -17.50 -4.46
N VAL A 103 -2.55 -16.49 -3.67
CA VAL A 103 -1.61 -15.54 -3.06
C VAL A 103 -1.69 -15.64 -1.54
N PRO A 104 -0.55 -15.77 -0.85
CA PRO A 104 -0.53 -15.76 0.61
C PRO A 104 -1.10 -14.45 1.18
N LEU A 105 -2.02 -14.55 2.15
CA LEU A 105 -2.58 -13.41 2.86
C LEU A 105 -2.13 -13.42 4.33
N THR A 106 -1.52 -12.33 4.76
CA THR A 106 -1.23 -12.05 6.16
C THR A 106 -2.27 -11.07 6.70
N VAL A 107 -3.03 -11.50 7.70
CA VAL A 107 -3.96 -10.63 8.42
C VAL A 107 -3.27 -10.08 9.66
N VAL A 108 -3.19 -8.75 9.75
CA VAL A 108 -2.61 -8.03 10.88
C VAL A 108 -3.74 -7.44 11.70
N GLU A 109 -3.95 -7.93 12.91
CA GLU A 109 -4.91 -7.32 13.83
C GLU A 109 -4.29 -6.07 14.46
N ALA A 110 -5.01 -4.94 14.39
CA ALA A 110 -4.54 -3.67 14.89
C ALA A 110 -5.63 -2.94 15.69
N ASP A 111 -5.27 -2.54 16.90
CA ASP A 111 -6.16 -1.79 17.78
C ASP A 111 -6.13 -0.30 17.46
N VAL A 112 -6.97 0.10 16.51
CA VAL A 112 -7.14 1.50 16.14
C VAL A 112 -7.80 2.33 17.23
N LEU A 113 -8.57 1.69 18.13
CA LEU A 113 -9.26 2.38 19.23
C LEU A 113 -8.29 2.77 20.37
N ALA A 114 -7.14 2.12 20.45
CA ALA A 114 -6.05 2.54 21.35
C ALA A 114 -5.32 3.82 20.85
N GLN A 115 -5.61 4.29 19.62
CA GLN A 115 -4.99 5.48 19.06
C GLN A 115 -5.80 6.73 19.39
N GLU A 116 -5.46 7.43 20.48
CA GLU A 116 -6.17 8.62 20.95
C GLU A 116 -6.34 9.69 19.85
N ALA A 117 -5.29 9.91 19.05
CA ALA A 117 -5.33 10.88 17.95
C ALA A 117 -6.38 10.55 16.87
N ILE A 118 -6.64 9.27 16.63
CA ILE A 118 -7.68 8.82 15.69
C ILE A 118 -9.05 8.90 16.35
N CYS A 119 -9.15 8.48 17.60
CA CYS A 119 -10.40 8.47 18.36
C CYS A 119 -10.94 9.88 18.65
N ALA A 120 -10.05 10.88 18.76
CA ALA A 120 -10.44 12.29 18.89
C ALA A 120 -11.18 12.83 17.65
N ASN A 121 -11.23 12.07 16.56
CA ASN A 121 -11.94 12.39 15.33
C ASN A 121 -11.61 13.81 14.76
N PRO A 122 -10.32 14.17 14.62
CA PRO A 122 -9.93 15.46 14.04
C PRO A 122 -10.26 15.51 12.54
N ALA A 123 -10.13 16.70 11.94
CA ALA A 123 -10.41 16.89 10.51
C ALA A 123 -9.55 16.01 9.59
N ASP A 124 -8.33 15.71 10.01
CA ASP A 124 -7.37 14.83 9.31
C ASP A 124 -7.41 13.36 9.78
N ARG A 125 -8.47 12.94 10.47
CA ARG A 125 -8.61 11.55 10.96
C ARG A 125 -8.32 10.50 9.90
N CYS A 126 -8.80 10.70 8.66
CA CYS A 126 -8.60 9.74 7.58
C CYS A 126 -7.11 9.56 7.25
N TYR A 127 -6.34 10.65 7.22
CA TYR A 127 -4.89 10.60 7.05
C TYR A 127 -4.20 9.87 8.21
N LEU A 128 -4.56 10.19 9.45
CA LEU A 128 -4.00 9.54 10.64
C LEU A 128 -4.29 8.04 10.64
N CYS A 129 -5.51 7.64 10.26
CA CYS A 129 -5.90 6.25 10.15
C CYS A 129 -5.13 5.52 9.04
N LYS A 130 -5.03 6.10 7.84
CA LYS A 130 -4.22 5.54 6.74
C LYS A 130 -2.76 5.37 7.19
N ARG A 131 -2.17 6.39 7.80
CA ARG A 131 -0.80 6.35 8.29
C ARG A 131 -0.55 5.24 9.31
N PHE A 132 -1.49 5.02 10.22
CA PHE A 132 -1.45 3.93 11.19
C PHE A 132 -1.51 2.56 10.50
N ILE A 133 -2.51 2.35 9.61
CA ILE A 133 -2.68 1.10 8.87
C ILE A 133 -1.45 0.76 8.03
N PHE A 134 -0.91 1.72 7.27
CA PHE A 134 0.30 1.52 6.47
C PHE A 134 1.54 1.26 7.34
N GLY A 135 1.61 1.83 8.54
CA GLY A 135 2.63 1.51 9.54
C GLY A 135 2.61 0.04 9.94
N GLU A 136 1.42 -0.52 10.17
CA GLU A 136 1.25 -1.93 10.51
C GLU A 136 1.57 -2.87 9.34
N VAL A 137 1.12 -2.52 8.11
CA VAL A 137 1.49 -3.25 6.90
C VAL A 137 3.02 -3.28 6.74
N ARG A 138 3.67 -2.12 6.85
CA ARG A 138 5.12 -2.01 6.71
C ARG A 138 5.87 -2.87 7.72
N ARG A 139 5.43 -2.85 8.98
CA ARG A 139 6.04 -3.65 10.04
C ARG A 139 5.92 -5.15 9.75
N ALA A 140 4.73 -5.61 9.33
CA ALA A 140 4.49 -7.01 9.02
C ALA A 140 5.25 -7.46 7.75
N ALA A 141 5.22 -6.65 6.69
CA ALA A 141 5.94 -6.91 5.45
C ALA A 141 7.45 -6.99 5.66
N ALA A 142 8.02 -6.07 6.45
CA ALA A 142 9.45 -6.09 6.78
C ALA A 142 9.85 -7.35 7.57
N ALA A 143 9.01 -7.83 8.49
CA ALA A 143 9.26 -9.06 9.24
C ALA A 143 9.30 -10.30 8.30
N ASP A 144 8.56 -10.27 7.20
CA ASP A 144 8.54 -11.32 6.16
C ASP A 144 9.60 -11.08 5.05
N GLY A 145 10.45 -10.06 5.18
CA GLY A 145 11.52 -9.75 4.24
C GLY A 145 11.07 -9.09 2.94
N PHE A 146 9.93 -8.37 2.96
CA PHE A 146 9.47 -7.51 1.87
C PHE A 146 9.90 -6.07 2.12
N THR A 147 10.51 -5.45 1.12
CA THR A 147 11.02 -4.06 1.17
C THR A 147 10.19 -3.10 0.33
N VAL A 148 9.46 -3.61 -0.66
CA VAL A 148 8.59 -2.83 -1.53
C VAL A 148 7.14 -3.10 -1.15
N ILE A 149 6.39 -2.02 -0.88
CA ILE A 149 4.96 -2.09 -0.57
C ILE A 149 4.22 -1.24 -1.60
N VAL A 150 3.15 -1.81 -2.14
CA VAL A 150 2.27 -1.17 -3.11
C VAL A 150 0.83 -1.24 -2.63
N ASP A 151 0.00 -0.32 -3.07
CA ASP A 151 -1.43 -0.32 -2.78
C ASP A 151 -2.27 -0.08 -4.04
N GLY A 152 -3.58 -0.22 -3.91
CA GLY A 152 -4.54 -0.06 -5.00
C GLY A 152 -5.01 1.39 -5.20
N THR A 153 -4.32 2.39 -4.66
CA THR A 153 -4.65 3.80 -4.91
C THR A 153 -4.48 4.11 -6.40
N ASN A 154 -5.41 4.82 -6.98
CA ASN A 154 -5.38 5.20 -8.40
C ASN A 154 -5.43 6.72 -8.56
N ALA A 155 -5.09 7.21 -9.77
CA ALA A 155 -4.98 8.65 -10.05
C ALA A 155 -6.30 9.43 -9.94
N THR A 156 -7.44 8.74 -9.80
CA THR A 156 -8.75 9.37 -9.62
C THR A 156 -9.17 9.44 -8.15
N ASP A 157 -8.38 8.87 -7.25
CA ASP A 157 -8.63 8.99 -5.82
C ASP A 157 -8.28 10.40 -5.36
N ASP A 158 -9.21 11.06 -4.65
CA ASP A 158 -8.95 12.36 -4.05
C ASP A 158 -7.90 12.21 -2.93
N PRO A 159 -6.93 13.13 -2.83
CA PRO A 159 -5.86 13.07 -1.85
C PRO A 159 -6.34 13.31 -0.40
#